data_6c7e00fbe2f35591cc7bdeb3692ed62a
#
_entry.id   6c7e00fbe2f35591cc7bdeb3692ed62a
#
_cell.length_a   1.000
_cell.length_b   1.000
_cell.length_c   1.000
_cell.angle_alpha   90.00
_cell.angle_beta   90.00
_cell.angle_gamma   90.00
#
_symmetry.space_group_name_H-M   'P 1'
#
loop_
_entity.id
_entity.type
_entity.pdbx_description
1 polymer ?
#
loop_
_entity_poly.entity_id
_entity_poly.type
_entity_poly.pdbx_seq_one_letter_code
_entity_poly.pdbx_strand_id
1 'polypeptide(L)' 'MSVSGEVVEGVEAGCLLLKTPGTLYLLIGGDRAALTVGKRVTVVGTPQPGLMSTCQQGTPFQVVSVRSG' A
#
# COMPACT_ATOMS: atom_id res chain seq x y z
N MET A 1 2.28 7.77 -10.26
CA MET A 1 1.09 6.95 -10.47
C MET A 1 0.21 7.02 -9.24
N SER A 2 -1.08 7.06 -9.42
CA SER A 2 -2.01 7.06 -8.28
C SER A 2 -2.92 5.84 -8.35
N VAL A 3 -3.17 5.22 -7.19
CA VAL A 3 -3.96 4.00 -7.08
C VAL A 3 -4.90 4.14 -5.91
N SER A 4 -6.15 3.78 -6.11
CA SER A 4 -7.17 3.82 -5.05
C SER A 4 -7.56 2.41 -4.64
N GLY A 5 -7.79 2.25 -3.35
CA GLY A 5 -8.23 0.97 -2.82
C GLY A 5 -8.42 1.01 -1.32
N GLU A 6 -8.64 -0.16 -0.75
CA GLU A 6 -8.82 -0.31 0.69
C GLU A 6 -7.51 -0.74 1.35
N VAL A 7 -7.16 -0.09 2.44
CA VAL A 7 -6.00 -0.49 3.24
C VAL A 7 -6.36 -1.75 4.01
N VAL A 8 -5.56 -2.80 3.84
CA VAL A 8 -5.75 -4.05 4.55
C VAL A 8 -4.44 -4.45 5.23
N GLU A 9 -4.56 -5.23 6.29
CA GLU A 9 -3.40 -5.73 7.00
C GLU A 9 -2.84 -6.94 6.26
N GLY A 10 -1.50 -7.01 6.18
CA GLY A 10 -0.84 -8.17 5.61
C GLY A 10 -0.80 -9.34 6.56
N VAL A 11 -0.30 -10.46 6.06
CA VAL A 11 -0.14 -11.68 6.87
C VAL A 11 0.85 -11.43 8.00
N GLU A 12 1.89 -10.65 7.76
CA GLU A 12 2.88 -10.31 8.77
C GLU A 12 2.52 -9.00 9.44
N ALA A 13 2.79 -8.91 10.75
CA ALA A 13 2.53 -7.70 11.51
C ALA A 13 3.33 -6.53 10.95
N GLY A 14 2.69 -5.37 10.86
CA GLY A 14 3.32 -4.16 10.38
C GLY A 14 3.33 -4.01 8.85
N CYS A 15 2.86 -4.99 8.12
CA CYS A 15 2.77 -4.92 6.67
C CYS A 15 1.39 -4.41 6.27
N LEU A 16 1.35 -3.29 5.55
CA LEU A 16 0.11 -2.70 5.06
C LEU A 16 0.02 -2.88 3.56
N LEU A 17 -1.15 -3.27 3.11
CA LEU A 17 -1.43 -3.52 1.70
C LEU A 17 -2.56 -2.63 1.22
N LEU A 18 -2.56 -2.35 -0.07
CA LEU A 18 -3.68 -1.67 -0.71
C LEU A 18 -4.37 -2.67 -1.63
N LYS A 19 -5.60 -2.99 -1.31
CA LYS A 19 -6.40 -3.92 -2.10
C LYS A 19 -7.14 -3.16 -3.19
N THR A 20 -6.82 -3.47 -4.43
CA THR A 20 -7.48 -2.89 -5.61
C THR A 20 -8.07 -4.00 -6.45
N PRO A 21 -9.00 -3.68 -7.36
CA PRO A 21 -9.47 -4.69 -8.32
C PRO A 21 -8.30 -5.17 -9.18
N GLY A 22 -7.96 -6.43 -9.07
CA GLY A 22 -6.94 -7.07 -9.89
C GLY A 22 -5.51 -6.98 -9.39
N THR A 23 -5.19 -6.17 -8.40
CA THR A 23 -3.83 -6.05 -7.89
C THR A 23 -3.80 -5.79 -6.39
N LEU A 24 -2.83 -6.39 -5.73
CA LEU A 24 -2.56 -6.16 -4.32
C LEU A 24 -1.20 -5.49 -4.21
N TYR A 25 -1.15 -4.27 -3.69
CA TYR A 25 0.08 -3.51 -3.54
C TYR A 25 0.58 -3.57 -2.11
N LEU A 26 1.89 -3.76 -1.93
CA LEU A 26 2.53 -3.64 -0.62
C LEU A 26 2.98 -2.19 -0.45
N LEU A 27 2.39 -1.50 0.53
CA LEU A 27 2.66 -0.08 0.74
C LEU A 27 3.95 0.11 1.51
N ILE A 28 4.90 0.81 0.91
CA ILE A 28 6.22 1.09 1.50
C ILE A 28 6.37 2.58 1.65
N GLY A 29 6.68 3.01 2.87
CA GLY A 29 6.76 4.43 3.19
C GLY A 29 5.39 5.06 3.33
N GLY A 30 5.34 6.39 3.22
CA GLY A 30 4.13 7.16 3.36
C GLY A 30 3.76 7.43 4.81
N ASP A 31 2.62 8.11 4.98
CA ASP A 31 2.12 8.48 6.30
C ASP A 31 1.25 7.36 6.86
N ARG A 32 1.76 6.64 7.83
CA ARG A 32 1.04 5.54 8.44
C ARG A 32 -0.22 5.97 9.16
N ALA A 33 -0.28 7.20 9.62
CA ALA A 33 -1.50 7.71 10.26
C ALA A 33 -2.64 7.81 9.26
N ALA A 34 -2.32 8.03 7.99
CA ALA A 34 -3.31 8.09 6.92
C ALA A 34 -3.65 6.70 6.35
N LEU A 35 -2.85 5.68 6.67
CA LEU A 35 -3.01 4.32 6.15
C LEU A 35 -3.65 3.42 7.21
N THR A 36 -4.86 3.78 7.61
CA THR A 36 -5.60 3.01 8.61
C THR A 36 -6.29 1.81 7.96
N VAL A 37 -6.09 0.63 8.52
CA VAL A 37 -6.73 -0.59 8.03
C VAL A 37 -8.24 -0.43 7.97
N GLY A 38 -8.82 -0.84 6.85
CA GLY A 38 -10.26 -0.72 6.60
C GLY A 38 -10.66 0.57 5.91
N LYS A 39 -9.74 1.53 5.78
CA LYS A 39 -10.05 2.82 5.18
C LYS A 39 -9.74 2.79 3.69
N ARG A 40 -10.58 3.48 2.91
CA ARG A 40 -10.34 3.64 1.48
C ARG A 40 -9.52 4.89 1.25
N VAL A 41 -8.43 4.74 0.51
CA VAL A 41 -7.49 5.83 0.25
C VAL A 41 -7.03 5.80 -1.20
N THR A 42 -6.46 6.93 -1.64
CA THR A 42 -5.70 7.00 -2.89
C THR A 42 -4.25 7.25 -2.53
N VAL A 43 -3.36 6.38 -2.99
CA VAL A 43 -1.92 6.54 -2.79
C VAL A 43 -1.27 6.99 -4.08
N VAL A 44 -0.32 7.90 -3.97
CA VAL A 44 0.49 8.39 -5.08
C VAL A 44 1.91 7.91 -4.88
N GLY A 45 2.50 7.34 -5.90
CA GLY A 45 3.85 6.83 -5.81
C GLY A 45 4.23 6.02 -7.04
N THR A 46 5.13 5.07 -6.86
CA THR A 46 5.68 4.27 -7.96
C THR A 46 5.74 2.79 -7.58
N PRO A 47 5.22 1.89 -8.43
CA PRO A 47 5.42 0.46 -8.22
C PRO A 47 6.91 0.12 -8.35
N GLN A 48 7.39 -0.73 -7.45
CA GLN A 48 8.79 -1.17 -7.47
C GLN A 48 8.86 -2.67 -7.25
N PRO A 49 8.50 -3.47 -8.26
CA PRO A 49 8.40 -4.92 -8.11
C PRO A 49 9.71 -5.60 -7.74
N GLY A 50 10.83 -4.97 -8.02
CA GLY A 50 12.15 -5.51 -7.64
C GLY A 50 12.62 -5.11 -6.24
N LEU A 51 11.83 -4.31 -5.51
CA LEU A 51 12.24 -3.85 -4.19
C LEU A 51 12.14 -5.00 -3.17
N MET A 52 13.22 -5.20 -2.44
CA MET A 52 13.24 -6.23 -1.39
C MET A 52 12.55 -5.73 -0.14
N SER A 53 11.71 -6.58 0.43
CA SER A 53 10.99 -6.27 1.66
C SER A 53 10.85 -7.54 2.49
N THR A 54 10.77 -7.37 3.81
CA THR A 54 10.45 -8.48 4.70
C THR A 54 8.99 -8.89 4.55
N CYS A 55 8.16 -8.02 4.00
CA CYS A 55 6.75 -8.30 3.71
C CYS A 55 6.67 -8.89 2.31
N GLN A 56 6.63 -10.20 2.19
CA GLN A 56 6.61 -10.86 0.89
C GLN A 56 5.17 -11.08 0.42
N GLN A 57 4.44 -9.99 0.26
CA GLN A 57 3.04 -10.05 -0.13
C GLN A 57 2.71 -8.84 -0.99
N GLY A 58 2.10 -9.08 -2.16
CA GLY A 58 1.73 -8.02 -3.08
C GLY A 58 2.92 -7.45 -3.83
N THR A 59 2.64 -6.47 -4.69
CA THR A 59 3.67 -5.75 -5.45
C THR A 59 4.13 -4.56 -4.64
N PRO A 60 5.43 -4.43 -4.33
CA PRO A 60 5.93 -3.27 -3.60
C PRO A 60 5.59 -1.96 -4.33
N PHE A 61 5.11 -0.99 -3.58
CA PHE A 61 4.72 0.31 -4.09
C PHE A 61 5.30 1.38 -3.16
N GLN A 62 6.20 2.19 -3.71
CA GLN A 62 6.82 3.27 -2.94
C GLN A 62 5.85 4.42 -2.85
N VAL A 63 5.32 4.68 -1.65
CA VAL A 63 4.32 5.71 -1.42
C VAL A 63 4.99 7.07 -1.27
N VAL A 64 4.52 8.05 -2.04
CA VAL A 64 4.97 9.44 -1.93
C VAL A 64 3.97 10.25 -1.12
N SER A 65 2.67 10.06 -1.39
CA SER A 65 1.64 10.77 -0.64
C SER A 65 0.37 9.91 -0.56
N VAL A 66 -0.49 10.26 0.40
CA VAL A 66 -1.75 9.55 0.64
C VAL A 66 -2.86 10.57 0.69
N ARG A 67 -3.97 10.28 0.04
CA ARG A 67 -5.19 11.09 0.07
C ARG A 67 -6.35 10.25 0.58
N SER A 68 -7.28 10.90 1.25
CA SER A 68 -8.55 10.27 1.61
C SER A 68 -9.34 9.98 0.36
N GLY A 69 -9.92 8.84 0.33
CA GLY A 69 -10.65 8.64 -0.80
C GLY A 69 -11.42 7.79 -1.37
#